data_729ce02aec83a0be585039655369af9e
#
_entry.id   729ce02aec83a0be585039655369af9e
#
_cell.length_a   1.000
_cell.length_b   1.000
_cell.length_c   1.000
_cell.angle_alpha   90.00
_cell.angle_beta   90.00
_cell.angle_gamma   90.00
#
_symmetry.space_group_name_H-M   'P 1'
#
loop_
_entity.id
_entity.type
_entity.pdbx_description
1 polymer ?
#
loop_
_entity_poly.entity_id
_entity_poly.type
_entity_poly.pdbx_seq_one_letter_code
_entity_poly.pdbx_strand_id
1 'polypeptide(L)'
;MLAKRIIPCLDVKDGVVVKGVKFRGHEVMGEIVPLARRYAEEGADELVFYDITASSDGRVVDKSWISRVAEAIDIPFCVAGGIRSIEDAGRLLAFGADKISVNSPALADPTLISRLAERFGVQCVVVGIDSWHDEKTGEYWVNQYTGDEKKTRVTQWRTLDWVE
;
A
#
# COMPACT_ATOMS: atom_id res chain seq x y z
N MET A 1 -10.22 21.91 14.88
CA MET A 1 -10.31 20.43 15.06
C MET A 1 -10.08 19.80 13.70
N LEU A 2 -9.14 18.87 13.57
CA LEU A 2 -8.95 18.15 12.30
C LEU A 2 -10.11 17.16 12.10
N ALA A 3 -10.75 17.21 10.95
CA ALA A 3 -11.78 16.24 10.59
C ALA A 3 -11.14 14.84 10.41
N LYS A 4 -11.87 13.79 10.80
CA LYS A 4 -11.48 12.41 10.48
C LYS A 4 -11.74 12.15 8.99
N ARG A 5 -10.86 11.42 8.37
CA ARG A 5 -11.00 11.00 6.95
C ARG A 5 -11.47 9.57 6.88
N ILE A 6 -12.30 9.28 5.88
CA ILE A 6 -12.71 7.92 5.51
C ILE A 6 -11.88 7.53 4.29
N ILE A 7 -11.02 6.54 4.46
CA ILE A 7 -10.06 6.09 3.44
C ILE A 7 -10.26 4.60 3.15
N PRO A 8 -11.11 4.23 2.18
CA PRO A 8 -11.27 2.85 1.76
C PRO A 8 -9.96 2.27 1.22
N CYS A 9 -9.65 1.04 1.65
CA CYS A 9 -8.50 0.28 1.21
C CYS A 9 -8.95 -0.88 0.32
N LEU A 10 -8.40 -0.98 -0.89
CA LEU A 10 -8.80 -1.93 -1.92
C LEU A 10 -7.63 -2.83 -2.29
N ASP A 11 -7.78 -4.14 -2.08
CA ASP A 11 -6.80 -5.12 -2.56
C ASP A 11 -6.96 -5.32 -4.07
N VAL A 12 -5.89 -5.15 -4.81
CA VAL A 12 -5.83 -5.34 -6.27
C VAL A 12 -5.01 -6.58 -6.59
N LYS A 13 -5.59 -7.47 -7.37
CA LYS A 13 -4.92 -8.66 -7.88
C LYS A 13 -5.23 -8.85 -9.36
N ASP A 14 -4.18 -8.99 -10.18
CA ASP A 14 -4.30 -9.21 -11.62
C ASP A 14 -5.26 -8.20 -12.32
N GLY A 15 -5.24 -6.94 -11.89
CA GLY A 15 -6.02 -5.85 -12.48
C GLY A 15 -7.48 -5.73 -12.04
N VAL A 16 -7.90 -6.49 -11.04
CA VAL A 16 -9.26 -6.42 -10.45
C VAL A 16 -9.19 -6.22 -8.94
N VAL A 17 -10.26 -5.67 -8.36
CA VAL A 17 -10.39 -5.56 -6.90
C VAL A 17 -10.88 -6.90 -6.36
N VAL A 18 -10.19 -7.37 -5.34
CA VAL A 18 -10.50 -8.63 -4.68
C VAL A 18 -10.72 -8.44 -3.18
N LYS A 19 -11.44 -9.38 -2.57
CA LYS A 19 -11.57 -9.52 -1.12
C LYS A 19 -11.14 -10.92 -0.73
N GLY A 20 -10.29 -11.04 0.26
CA GLY A 20 -9.85 -12.33 0.79
C GLY A 20 -9.83 -12.32 2.31
N VAL A 21 -9.87 -13.51 2.91
CA VAL A 21 -9.63 -13.69 4.34
C VAL A 21 -8.17 -14.09 4.51
N LYS A 22 -7.38 -13.29 5.21
CA LYS A 22 -5.94 -13.52 5.42
C LYS A 22 -5.18 -13.78 4.10
N PHE A 23 -5.48 -12.99 3.07
CA PHE A 23 -4.89 -13.11 1.71
C PHE A 23 -5.15 -14.45 1.01
N ARG A 24 -6.22 -15.15 1.38
CA ARG A 24 -6.65 -16.44 0.78
C ARG A 24 -8.09 -16.38 0.30
N GLY A 25 -8.43 -17.28 -0.64
CA GLY A 25 -9.79 -17.41 -1.13
C GLY A 25 -10.31 -16.12 -1.75
N HIS A 26 -9.48 -15.45 -2.57
CA HIS A 26 -9.84 -14.16 -3.16
C HIS A 26 -11.11 -14.29 -4.00
N GLU A 27 -12.11 -13.51 -3.63
CA GLU A 27 -13.33 -13.29 -4.41
C GLU A 27 -13.19 -11.97 -5.17
N VAL A 28 -13.52 -11.98 -6.46
CA VAL A 28 -13.50 -10.75 -7.28
C VAL A 28 -14.69 -9.88 -6.89
N MET A 29 -14.40 -8.66 -6.46
CA MET A 29 -15.41 -7.68 -6.07
C MET A 29 -15.83 -6.79 -7.22
N GLY A 30 -14.99 -6.62 -8.24
CA GLY A 30 -15.27 -5.84 -9.41
C GLY A 30 -14.01 -5.26 -10.06
N GLU A 31 -14.26 -4.47 -11.12
CA GLU A 31 -13.21 -3.71 -11.80
C GLU A 31 -12.77 -2.51 -10.97
N ILE A 32 -11.49 -2.14 -11.09
CA ILE A 32 -10.87 -1.09 -10.26
C ILE A 32 -11.54 0.27 -10.48
N VAL A 33 -11.70 0.70 -11.73
CA VAL A 33 -12.18 2.06 -12.06
C VAL A 33 -13.64 2.28 -11.64
N PRO A 34 -14.59 1.37 -11.94
CA PRO A 34 -15.96 1.50 -11.45
C PRO A 34 -16.07 1.58 -9.92
N LEU A 35 -15.29 0.76 -9.21
CA LEU A 35 -15.29 0.77 -7.74
C LEU A 35 -14.65 2.05 -7.19
N ALA A 36 -13.54 2.52 -7.76
CA ALA A 36 -12.92 3.79 -7.37
C ALA A 36 -13.89 4.96 -7.50
N ARG A 37 -14.58 5.04 -8.64
CA ARG A 37 -15.60 6.07 -8.89
C ARG A 37 -16.74 6.01 -7.90
N ARG A 38 -17.26 4.81 -7.63
CA ARG A 38 -18.32 4.60 -6.66
C ARG A 38 -17.93 5.10 -5.27
N TYR A 39 -16.75 4.74 -4.75
CA TYR A 39 -16.30 5.19 -3.44
C TYR A 39 -16.10 6.72 -3.38
N ALA A 40 -15.59 7.34 -4.44
CA ALA A 40 -15.48 8.78 -4.53
C ALA A 40 -16.85 9.47 -4.50
N GLU A 41 -17.83 8.98 -5.27
CA GLU A 41 -19.21 9.47 -5.30
C GLU A 41 -19.94 9.27 -3.96
N GLU A 42 -19.63 8.20 -3.21
CA GLU A 42 -20.17 7.92 -1.88
C GLU A 42 -19.50 8.76 -0.77
N GLY A 43 -18.52 9.60 -1.10
CA GLY A 43 -17.91 10.58 -0.20
C GLY A 43 -16.67 10.10 0.53
N ALA A 44 -15.91 9.16 -0.03
CA ALA A 44 -14.58 8.83 0.47
C ALA A 44 -13.65 10.05 0.35
N ASP A 45 -12.79 10.26 1.35
CA ASP A 45 -11.83 11.37 1.35
C ASP A 45 -10.56 11.05 0.58
N GLU A 46 -10.18 9.77 0.50
CA GLU A 46 -9.00 9.26 -0.18
C GLU A 46 -9.20 7.77 -0.46
N LEU A 47 -8.50 7.20 -1.44
CA LEU A 47 -8.46 5.75 -1.67
C LEU A 47 -7.04 5.20 -1.48
N VAL A 48 -6.93 3.95 -1.05
CA VAL A 48 -5.66 3.20 -1.05
C VAL A 48 -5.84 1.92 -1.85
N PHE A 49 -4.94 1.69 -2.82
CA PHE A 49 -4.89 0.46 -3.59
C PHE A 49 -3.67 -0.36 -3.19
N TYR A 50 -3.89 -1.54 -2.65
CA TYR A 50 -2.85 -2.52 -2.33
C TYR A 50 -2.72 -3.50 -3.47
N ASP A 51 -1.69 -3.35 -4.31
CA ASP A 51 -1.38 -4.35 -5.33
C ASP A 51 -0.70 -5.56 -4.70
N ILE A 52 -1.50 -6.58 -4.43
CA ILE A 52 -1.06 -7.82 -3.80
C ILE A 52 -0.44 -8.82 -4.79
N THR A 53 -0.53 -8.56 -6.11
CA THR A 53 0.11 -9.37 -7.14
C THR A 53 1.61 -9.18 -7.14
N ALA A 54 2.06 -7.96 -6.88
CA ALA A 54 3.46 -7.55 -7.04
C ALA A 54 4.41 -8.16 -6.00
N SER A 55 3.90 -8.63 -4.87
CA SER A 55 4.75 -9.11 -3.78
C SER A 55 5.16 -10.58 -3.92
N SER A 56 4.43 -11.40 -4.67
CA SER A 56 4.62 -12.85 -4.70
C SER A 56 5.53 -13.36 -5.83
N ASP A 57 5.50 -12.76 -7.01
CA ASP A 57 6.00 -13.45 -8.22
C ASP A 57 7.16 -12.76 -8.96
N GLY A 58 7.59 -11.57 -8.53
CA GLY A 58 8.69 -10.83 -9.21
C GLY A 58 8.36 -10.40 -10.66
N ARG A 59 7.10 -10.55 -11.09
CA ARG A 59 6.65 -10.19 -12.43
C ARG A 59 6.46 -8.68 -12.55
N VAL A 60 6.67 -8.16 -13.76
CA VAL A 60 6.24 -6.79 -14.11
C VAL A 60 4.72 -6.82 -14.18
N VAL A 61 4.06 -6.19 -13.22
CA VAL A 61 2.61 -6.08 -13.18
C VAL A 61 2.18 -4.88 -14.00
N ASP A 62 1.15 -5.06 -14.83
CA ASP A 62 0.53 -3.96 -15.55
C ASP A 62 -0.12 -3.00 -14.55
N LYS A 63 0.38 -1.78 -14.51
CA LYS A 63 -0.08 -0.69 -13.65
C LYS A 63 -0.83 0.40 -14.43
N SER A 64 -1.22 0.12 -15.68
CA SER A 64 -1.97 1.07 -16.52
C SER A 64 -3.33 1.46 -15.95
N TRP A 65 -3.88 0.64 -15.06
CA TRP A 65 -5.10 0.97 -14.33
C TRP A 65 -4.97 2.24 -13.47
N ILE A 66 -3.75 2.60 -13.03
CA ILE A 66 -3.50 3.80 -12.21
C ILE A 66 -3.89 5.07 -12.97
N SER A 67 -3.46 5.20 -14.24
CA SER A 67 -3.84 6.35 -15.07
C SER A 67 -5.35 6.42 -15.30
N ARG A 68 -5.99 5.28 -15.49
CA ARG A 68 -7.45 5.22 -15.64
C ARG A 68 -8.21 5.63 -14.37
N VAL A 69 -7.66 5.30 -13.19
CA VAL A 69 -8.20 5.77 -11.91
C VAL A 69 -7.99 7.27 -11.76
N ALA A 70 -6.78 7.77 -12.04
CA ALA A 70 -6.46 9.20 -11.98
C ALA A 70 -7.37 10.06 -12.88
N GLU A 71 -7.78 9.53 -14.03
CA GLU A 71 -8.73 10.19 -14.93
C GLU A 71 -10.20 10.10 -14.45
N ALA A 72 -10.51 9.15 -13.58
CA ALA A 72 -11.90 8.80 -13.23
C ALA A 72 -12.38 9.40 -11.91
N ILE A 73 -11.49 9.79 -11.02
CA ILE A 73 -11.81 10.33 -9.68
C ILE A 73 -11.07 11.64 -9.44
N ASP A 74 -11.64 12.47 -8.57
CA ASP A 74 -11.12 13.79 -8.16
C ASP A 74 -10.61 13.81 -6.71
N ILE A 75 -10.71 12.70 -6.00
CA ILE A 75 -10.11 12.53 -4.66
C ILE A 75 -8.72 11.91 -4.75
N PRO A 76 -7.80 12.22 -3.81
CA PRO A 76 -6.46 11.66 -3.83
C PRO A 76 -6.46 10.15 -3.62
N PHE A 77 -5.44 9.49 -4.18
CA PHE A 77 -5.25 8.07 -3.92
C PHE A 77 -3.79 7.67 -3.76
N CYS A 78 -3.59 6.64 -2.95
CA CYS A 78 -2.30 6.03 -2.67
C CYS A 78 -2.21 4.66 -3.33
N VAL A 79 -1.03 4.33 -3.85
CA VAL A 79 -0.73 2.99 -4.38
C VAL A 79 0.35 2.32 -3.53
N ALA A 80 0.07 1.10 -3.09
CA ALA A 80 0.98 0.24 -2.34
C ALA A 80 1.25 -1.05 -3.10
N GLY A 81 2.38 -1.67 -2.82
CA GLY A 81 2.78 -2.95 -3.40
C GLY A 81 3.81 -2.85 -4.52
N GLY A 82 4.86 -3.66 -4.40
CA GLY A 82 5.91 -3.80 -5.41
C GLY A 82 6.88 -2.63 -5.55
N ILE A 83 6.91 -1.69 -4.63
CA ILE A 83 7.80 -0.52 -4.67
C ILE A 83 9.10 -0.86 -3.95
N ARG A 84 10.20 -1.00 -4.70
CA ARG A 84 11.51 -1.39 -4.18
C ARG A 84 12.59 -0.34 -4.43
N SER A 85 12.30 0.64 -5.28
CA SER A 85 13.25 1.66 -5.71
C SER A 85 12.57 3.01 -5.93
N ILE A 86 13.38 4.05 -6.11
CA ILE A 86 12.92 5.39 -6.50
C ILE A 86 12.27 5.35 -7.88
N GLU A 87 12.79 4.53 -8.79
CA GLU A 87 12.27 4.37 -10.15
C GLU A 87 10.88 3.73 -10.14
N ASP A 88 10.64 2.73 -9.26
CA ASP A 88 9.31 2.13 -9.10
C ASP A 88 8.31 3.18 -8.61
N ALA A 89 8.66 3.92 -7.55
CA ALA A 89 7.84 5.00 -7.02
C ALA A 89 7.55 6.08 -8.08
N GLY A 90 8.59 6.53 -8.79
CA GLY A 90 8.48 7.54 -9.83
C GLY A 90 7.51 7.13 -10.95
N ARG A 91 7.50 5.85 -11.34
CA ARG A 91 6.56 5.33 -12.34
C ARG A 91 5.11 5.41 -11.86
N LEU A 92 4.83 5.03 -10.60
CA LEU A 92 3.47 5.07 -10.05
C LEU A 92 2.94 6.51 -9.94
N LEU A 93 3.78 7.43 -9.47
CA LEU A 93 3.44 8.85 -9.41
C LEU A 93 3.25 9.45 -10.81
N ALA A 94 4.08 9.06 -11.78
CA ALA A 94 3.94 9.50 -13.18
C ALA A 94 2.65 8.97 -13.84
N PHE A 95 2.14 7.82 -13.40
CA PHE A 95 0.82 7.31 -13.82
C PHE A 95 -0.35 8.03 -13.16
N GLY A 96 -0.12 8.91 -12.19
CA GLY A 96 -1.15 9.76 -11.60
C GLY A 96 -1.51 9.43 -10.15
N ALA A 97 -0.80 8.50 -9.48
CA ALA A 97 -0.96 8.32 -8.05
C ALA A 97 -0.49 9.56 -7.29
N ASP A 98 -1.22 9.98 -6.26
CA ASP A 98 -0.84 11.12 -5.40
C ASP A 98 0.19 10.72 -4.35
N LYS A 99 0.11 9.47 -3.90
CA LYS A 99 0.98 8.92 -2.86
C LYS A 99 1.39 7.48 -3.20
N ILE A 100 2.53 7.10 -2.64
CA ILE A 100 3.00 5.71 -2.67
C ILE A 100 3.19 5.20 -1.24
N SER A 101 2.96 3.90 -1.03
CA SER A 101 3.19 3.28 0.27
C SER A 101 4.22 2.17 0.18
N VAL A 102 5.20 2.22 1.08
CA VAL A 102 6.26 1.22 1.23
C VAL A 102 6.16 0.54 2.60
N ASN A 103 6.53 -0.74 2.66
CA ASN A 103 6.58 -1.53 3.89
C ASN A 103 7.85 -2.40 3.89
N SER A 104 7.77 -3.66 3.47
CA SER A 104 8.88 -4.62 3.55
C SER A 104 10.20 -4.14 2.92
N PRO A 105 10.23 -3.43 1.79
CA PRO A 105 11.45 -2.84 1.25
C PRO A 105 12.08 -1.79 2.18
N ALA A 106 11.26 -0.96 2.86
CA ALA A 106 11.75 0.02 3.82
C ALA A 106 12.32 -0.64 5.08
N LEU A 107 11.76 -1.77 5.52
CA LEU A 107 12.32 -2.56 6.62
C LEU A 107 13.67 -3.21 6.26
N ALA A 108 13.88 -3.53 4.99
CA ALA A 108 15.14 -4.05 4.48
C ALA A 108 16.21 -2.95 4.32
N ASP A 109 15.80 -1.76 3.89
CA ASP A 109 16.65 -0.57 3.74
C ASP A 109 15.88 0.68 4.19
N PRO A 110 16.01 1.09 5.47
CA PRO A 110 15.33 2.27 6.01
C PRO A 110 15.65 3.57 5.27
N THR A 111 16.83 3.67 4.64
CA THR A 111 17.22 4.86 3.88
C THR A 111 16.35 5.09 2.65
N LEU A 112 15.62 4.06 2.20
CA LEU A 112 14.66 4.19 1.10
C LEU A 112 13.60 5.25 1.40
N ILE A 113 13.12 5.34 2.65
CA ILE A 113 12.10 6.32 3.06
C ILE A 113 12.61 7.75 2.83
N SER A 114 13.81 8.06 3.35
CA SER A 114 14.43 9.38 3.20
C SER A 114 14.67 9.72 1.72
N ARG A 115 15.22 8.79 0.94
CA ARG A 115 15.47 8.99 -0.49
C ARG A 115 14.19 9.23 -1.29
N LEU A 116 13.11 8.53 -0.97
CA LEU A 116 11.79 8.75 -1.57
C LEU A 116 11.24 10.14 -1.20
N ALA A 117 11.33 10.50 0.08
CA ALA A 117 10.87 11.81 0.58
C ALA A 117 11.68 12.98 -0.03
N GLU A 118 12.98 12.84 -0.14
CA GLU A 118 13.85 13.84 -0.81
C GLU A 118 13.51 14.01 -2.29
N ARG A 119 13.18 12.92 -2.97
CA ARG A 119 12.91 12.95 -4.41
C ARG A 119 11.51 13.43 -4.76
N PHE A 120 10.49 13.05 -4.00
CA PHE A 120 9.08 13.27 -4.35
C PHE A 120 8.32 14.15 -3.34
N GLY A 121 8.92 14.47 -2.21
CA GLY A 121 8.31 15.19 -1.11
C GLY A 121 7.71 14.24 -0.05
N VAL A 122 7.79 14.66 1.21
CA VAL A 122 7.30 13.87 2.36
C VAL A 122 5.80 13.54 2.25
N GLN A 123 5.02 14.40 1.64
CA GLN A 123 3.58 14.24 1.47
C GLN A 123 3.19 13.10 0.50
N CYS A 124 4.13 12.66 -0.35
CA CYS A 124 3.92 11.56 -1.30
C CYS A 124 4.28 10.19 -0.73
N VAL A 125 4.94 10.14 0.43
CA VAL A 125 5.46 8.89 1.00
C VAL A 125 4.66 8.46 2.22
N VAL A 126 4.12 7.24 2.16
CA VAL A 126 3.42 6.58 3.26
C VAL A 126 4.20 5.35 3.66
N VAL A 127 4.36 5.11 4.95
CA VAL A 127 4.98 3.89 5.48
C VAL A 127 3.89 2.98 6.03
N GLY A 128 3.77 1.78 5.44
CA GLY A 128 2.91 0.73 5.98
C GLY A 128 3.64 -0.03 7.09
N ILE A 129 2.95 -0.29 8.20
CA ILE A 129 3.53 -0.98 9.36
C ILE A 129 2.59 -2.12 9.77
N ASP A 130 3.06 -3.35 9.62
CA ASP A 130 2.35 -4.54 10.11
C ASP A 130 2.80 -4.83 11.55
N SER A 131 2.00 -4.39 12.52
CA SER A 131 2.28 -4.54 13.94
C SER A 131 1.63 -5.79 14.51
N TRP A 132 2.38 -6.58 15.25
CA TRP A 132 1.92 -7.79 15.93
C TRP A 132 2.15 -7.70 17.44
N HIS A 133 1.12 -8.05 18.22
CA HIS A 133 1.19 -8.09 19.67
C HIS A 133 1.72 -9.44 20.15
N ASP A 134 2.82 -9.43 20.87
CA ASP A 134 3.35 -10.61 21.54
C ASP A 134 2.72 -10.73 22.95
N GLU A 135 1.81 -11.66 23.10
CA GLU A 135 1.10 -11.89 24.37
C GLU A 135 2.01 -12.28 25.53
N LYS A 136 3.21 -12.82 25.26
CA LYS A 136 4.16 -13.25 26.30
C LYS A 136 4.90 -12.09 26.90
N THR A 137 5.27 -11.12 26.07
CA THR A 137 6.05 -9.94 26.51
C THR A 137 5.19 -8.71 26.71
N GLY A 138 3.97 -8.67 26.13
CA GLY A 138 3.10 -7.50 26.09
C GLY A 138 3.56 -6.42 25.10
N GLU A 139 4.55 -6.72 24.27
CA GLU A 139 5.15 -5.76 23.34
C GLU A 139 4.58 -5.91 21.93
N TYR A 140 4.71 -4.82 21.14
CA TYR A 140 4.32 -4.80 19.74
C TYR A 140 5.55 -4.80 18.85
N TRP A 141 5.62 -5.75 17.93
CA TRP A 141 6.73 -5.94 16.99
C TRP A 141 6.29 -5.75 15.55
N VAL A 142 7.19 -5.25 14.71
CA VAL A 142 6.93 -5.10 13.29
C VAL A 142 7.17 -6.43 12.58
N ASN A 143 6.19 -6.85 11.79
CA ASN A 143 6.29 -7.99 10.90
C ASN A 143 6.66 -7.56 9.48
N GLN A 144 7.36 -8.43 8.77
CA GLN A 144 7.76 -8.24 7.38
C GLN A 144 7.21 -9.39 6.51
N TYR A 145 6.86 -9.10 5.27
CA TYR A 145 6.32 -10.06 4.29
C TYR A 145 5.02 -10.72 4.72
N THR A 146 4.13 -10.02 5.37
CA THR A 146 2.86 -10.54 5.93
C THR A 146 1.88 -11.06 4.88
N GLY A 147 2.04 -10.68 3.60
CA GLY A 147 1.28 -11.25 2.48
C GLY A 147 1.65 -12.68 2.09
N ASP A 148 2.74 -13.24 2.63
CA ASP A 148 3.20 -14.60 2.35
C ASP A 148 3.56 -15.28 3.69
N GLU A 149 2.72 -16.20 4.16
CA GLU A 149 2.92 -16.89 5.44
C GLU A 149 4.29 -17.60 5.55
N LYS A 150 4.82 -18.10 4.42
CA LYS A 150 6.12 -18.79 4.41
C LYS A 150 7.29 -17.82 4.57
N LYS A 151 7.08 -16.55 4.20
CA LYS A 151 8.09 -15.48 4.27
C LYS A 151 7.87 -14.55 5.45
N THR A 152 6.68 -14.56 6.07
CA THR A 152 6.36 -13.72 7.22
C THR A 152 7.37 -13.96 8.34
N ARG A 153 7.97 -12.88 8.81
CA ARG A 153 8.91 -12.90 9.93
C ARG A 153 8.73 -11.68 10.82
N VAL A 154 8.92 -11.88 12.11
CA VAL A 154 9.06 -10.80 13.08
C VAL A 154 10.43 -10.13 12.88
N THR A 155 10.47 -8.82 12.84
CA THR A 155 11.71 -8.05 12.71
C THR A 155 12.33 -7.80 14.10
N GLN A 156 13.47 -7.12 14.12
CA GLN A 156 14.10 -6.63 15.36
C GLN A 156 13.51 -5.31 15.89
N TRP A 157 12.53 -4.73 15.15
CA TRP A 157 11.95 -3.45 15.46
C TRP A 157 10.70 -3.59 16.32
N ARG A 158 10.66 -2.92 17.47
CA ARG A 158 9.40 -2.62 18.13
C ARG A 158 8.62 -1.63 17.29
N THR A 159 7.30 -1.74 17.32
CA THR A 159 6.46 -0.88 16.45
C THR A 159 6.68 0.61 16.72
N LEU A 160 6.80 1.03 17.98
CA LEU A 160 7.03 2.44 18.32
C LEU A 160 8.42 2.92 17.91
N ASP A 161 9.46 2.11 18.12
CA ASP A 161 10.83 2.46 17.71
C ASP A 161 10.98 2.58 16.18
N TRP A 162 10.12 1.88 15.43
CA TRP A 162 10.09 1.99 13.97
C TRP A 162 9.35 3.24 13.48
N VAL A 163 8.42 3.77 14.26
CA VAL A 163 7.65 4.99 13.92
C VAL A 163 8.48 6.25 14.16
N GLU A 164 9.43 6.23 15.10
CA GLU A 164 10.36 7.34 15.41
C GLU A 164 11.48 7.47 14.37
#